data_0a750fb24a3698a2191c22fe1135d2b5
#
_entry.id   0a750fb24a3698a2191c22fe1135d2b5
#
_cell.length_a   1.000
_cell.length_b   1.000
_cell.length_c   1.000
_cell.angle_alpha   90.00
_cell.angle_beta   90.00
_cell.angle_gamma   90.00
#
_symmetry.space_group_name_H-M   'P 1'
#
loop_
_entity.id
_entity.type
_entity.pdbx_description
1 polymer ?
#
loop_
_entity_poly.entity_id
_entity_poly.type
_entity_poly.pdbx_seq_one_letter_code
_entity_poly.pdbx_strand_id
1 'polypeptide(L)'
;MNDRAGLNRRDFLKTCGKTAAIAAFPYVVGSSALGKFGAVAPSNRIVMGAIGCGSMGTANLRTFLDHFPQVHFAAVCDVDLRRARAVKAEIDRKYQTADCAVYQDFREMIARGDLDAVCHAVPDHWHALISVACARAGLDMYGEKPLARTIREGRAICEAVKRYDIVWQTGSWQRSVANFHRACQLVRNGRIGKVSYVEVGLPDGNPASPPPRLLEVPKEFDYSMWLGPAPWRPYQNFGQGGVHWDWRWIQDYSGGQLTDWAGHHIDIAHWGLGLDLTGPLTVEGQGKYYQDGIYDTPYEYEFVCTYENGLQMRVANASRLPKGMGTVWYGQDGWIHVDREDVLEASNPRILREKIGPEEVHLFLSPSGHHGNFIDCIKSRKTTAAPAEVAHRSITVGLLGEIAMLTGRKLRWNPETETFADDPGANRLLGRSMRSPWHL
;
A
#
# COMPACT_ATOMS: atom_id res chain seq x y z
N MET A 1 59.62 46.61 3.56
CA MET A 1 59.84 45.88 4.81
C MET A 1 58.46 45.58 5.41
N ASN A 2 57.97 44.38 5.22
CA ASN A 2 56.67 43.93 5.73
C ASN A 2 56.93 42.99 6.91
N ASP A 3 56.74 43.50 8.13
CA ASP A 3 56.72 42.69 9.34
C ASP A 3 55.39 41.89 9.42
N ARG A 4 55.41 40.63 9.08
CA ARG A 4 54.35 39.67 9.43
C ARG A 4 54.65 39.11 10.82
N ALA A 5 54.12 39.73 11.86
CA ALA A 5 54.09 39.13 13.20
C ALA A 5 53.24 37.87 13.18
N GLY A 6 53.85 36.69 13.11
CA GLY A 6 53.22 35.39 13.24
C GLY A 6 52.73 35.21 14.67
N LEU A 7 51.42 34.96 14.83
CA LEU A 7 50.84 34.52 16.09
C LEU A 7 51.55 33.26 16.58
N ASN A 8 52.19 33.35 17.75
CA ASN A 8 52.86 32.20 18.33
C ASN A 8 51.81 31.22 18.94
N ARG A 9 52.20 29.97 19.05
CA ARG A 9 51.35 28.87 19.51
C ARG A 9 50.70 29.12 20.88
N ARG A 10 51.35 29.96 21.74
CA ARG A 10 50.92 30.30 23.09
C ARG A 10 49.77 31.33 23.07
N ASP A 11 49.79 32.26 22.13
CA ASP A 11 48.79 33.31 21.98
C ASP A 11 47.53 32.73 21.29
N PHE A 12 47.69 31.76 20.37
CA PHE A 12 46.58 30.99 19.79
C PHE A 12 45.84 30.19 20.89
N LEU A 13 46.55 29.51 21.78
CA LEU A 13 45.95 28.74 22.87
C LEU A 13 45.28 29.61 23.91
N LYS A 14 45.77 30.81 24.18
CA LYS A 14 45.12 31.78 25.07
C LYS A 14 43.84 32.35 24.46
N THR A 15 43.81 32.54 23.16
CA THR A 15 42.61 33.01 22.45
C THR A 15 41.57 31.92 22.38
N CYS A 16 41.96 30.67 22.08
CA CYS A 16 41.06 29.51 22.13
C CYS A 16 40.50 29.26 23.55
N GLY A 17 41.32 29.43 24.61
CA GLY A 17 40.86 29.28 25.98
C GLY A 17 39.81 30.33 26.40
N LYS A 18 39.90 31.57 25.89
CA LYS A 18 38.88 32.62 26.13
C LYS A 18 37.59 32.38 25.36
N THR A 19 37.66 31.81 24.16
CA THR A 19 36.46 31.44 23.38
C THR A 19 35.77 30.20 23.94
N ALA A 20 36.52 29.23 24.50
CA ALA A 20 35.96 28.07 25.15
C ALA A 20 35.20 28.39 26.45
N ALA A 21 35.58 29.44 27.16
CA ALA A 21 34.88 29.90 28.38
C ALA A 21 33.50 30.53 28.10
N ILE A 22 33.24 31.01 26.89
CA ILE A 22 31.93 31.53 26.47
C ILE A 22 30.95 30.38 26.06
N ALA A 23 31.47 29.21 25.74
CA ALA A 23 30.68 28.03 25.39
C ALA A 23 30.21 27.16 26.57
N ALA A 24 30.58 27.56 27.83
CA ALA A 24 30.27 26.80 29.03
C ALA A 24 29.07 27.36 29.83
N PHE A 25 28.14 28.05 29.16
CA PHE A 25 26.81 28.25 29.74
C PHE A 25 26.09 26.89 29.75
N PRO A 26 25.51 26.46 30.89
CA PRO A 26 24.67 25.27 30.89
C PRO A 26 23.48 25.54 29.95
N TYR A 27 23.49 24.92 28.79
CA TYR A 27 22.29 24.86 27.95
C TYR A 27 21.22 24.13 28.76
N VAL A 28 20.22 24.88 29.23
CA VAL A 28 19.03 24.26 29.84
C VAL A 28 18.24 23.66 28.68
N VAL A 29 18.52 22.38 28.42
CA VAL A 29 17.73 21.60 27.48
C VAL A 29 16.41 21.26 28.16
N GLY A 30 15.30 21.67 27.57
CA GLY A 30 13.96 21.33 28.09
C GLY A 30 13.82 19.82 28.28
N SER A 31 13.16 19.40 29.35
CA SER A 31 12.98 17.98 29.68
C SER A 31 12.29 17.20 28.56
N SER A 32 11.42 17.85 27.77
CA SER A 32 10.79 17.25 26.57
C SER A 32 11.80 16.97 25.45
N ALA A 33 12.83 17.80 25.29
CA ALA A 33 13.91 17.56 24.31
C ALA A 33 14.83 16.39 24.73
N LEU A 34 14.82 16.02 26.02
CA LEU A 34 15.54 14.87 26.55
C LEU A 34 14.67 13.61 26.65
N GLY A 35 13.44 13.63 26.16
CA GLY A 35 12.52 12.50 26.22
C GLY A 35 12.05 12.15 27.63
N LYS A 36 12.04 13.13 28.56
CA LYS A 36 11.56 12.94 29.94
C LYS A 36 10.06 13.22 30.05
N PHE A 37 9.41 12.66 31.08
CA PHE A 37 7.97 12.84 31.37
C PHE A 37 7.03 12.40 30.24
N GLY A 38 7.38 11.29 29.53
CA GLY A 38 6.55 10.73 28.46
C GLY A 38 6.69 11.42 27.10
N ALA A 39 7.48 12.49 26.98
CA ALA A 39 7.79 13.11 25.71
C ALA A 39 8.81 12.28 24.91
N VAL A 40 8.64 12.17 23.59
CA VAL A 40 9.67 11.59 22.71
C VAL A 40 10.68 12.66 22.35
N ALA A 41 11.97 12.39 22.59
CA ALA A 41 13.04 13.32 22.19
C ALA A 41 12.99 13.57 20.67
N PRO A 42 13.25 14.78 20.18
CA PRO A 42 13.23 15.09 18.75
C PRO A 42 14.08 14.14 17.90
N SER A 43 15.25 13.73 18.40
CA SER A 43 16.13 12.74 17.73
C SER A 43 15.56 11.32 17.62
N ASN A 44 14.51 11.02 18.36
CA ASN A 44 13.85 9.69 18.35
C ASN A 44 12.49 9.74 17.63
N ARG A 45 12.11 10.88 17.09
CA ARG A 45 10.89 11.03 16.30
C ARG A 45 11.11 10.54 14.88
N ILE A 46 10.07 9.98 14.29
CA ILE A 46 9.97 9.67 12.88
C ILE A 46 9.12 10.80 12.26
N VAL A 47 9.74 11.62 11.44
CA VAL A 47 9.08 12.75 10.79
C VAL A 47 8.40 12.25 9.53
N MET A 48 7.07 12.33 9.47
CA MET A 48 6.29 11.79 8.36
C MET A 48 5.58 12.88 7.57
N GLY A 49 5.40 12.60 6.27
CA GLY A 49 4.45 13.26 5.40
C GLY A 49 3.25 12.36 5.10
N ALA A 50 2.08 12.96 4.85
CA ALA A 50 0.91 12.22 4.36
C ALA A 50 0.54 12.71 2.95
N ILE A 51 0.43 11.78 1.98
CA ILE A 51 -0.01 12.06 0.61
C ILE A 51 -1.35 11.39 0.36
N GLY A 52 -2.37 12.19 0.04
CA GLY A 52 -3.75 11.76 -0.07
C GLY A 52 -4.48 11.86 1.28
N CYS A 53 -5.29 12.91 1.42
CA CYS A 53 -6.08 13.24 2.60
C CYS A 53 -7.55 12.78 2.45
N GLY A 54 -7.77 11.69 1.70
CA GLY A 54 -9.06 11.03 1.57
C GLY A 54 -9.44 10.22 2.82
N SER A 55 -10.53 9.45 2.73
CA SER A 55 -11.02 8.64 3.86
C SER A 55 -9.96 7.70 4.42
N MET A 56 -9.29 6.91 3.56
CA MET A 56 -8.27 5.95 3.99
C MET A 56 -6.99 6.66 4.45
N GLY A 57 -6.51 7.68 3.72
CA GLY A 57 -5.33 8.43 4.12
C GLY A 57 -5.50 9.10 5.48
N THR A 58 -6.66 9.70 5.74
CA THR A 58 -7.00 10.27 7.05
C THR A 58 -7.11 9.20 8.14
N ALA A 59 -7.66 8.02 7.83
CA ALA A 59 -7.74 6.92 8.79
C ALA A 59 -6.36 6.40 9.20
N ASN A 60 -5.47 6.18 8.24
CA ASN A 60 -4.09 5.77 8.50
C ASN A 60 -3.33 6.84 9.29
N LEU A 61 -3.44 8.10 8.89
CA LEU A 61 -2.82 9.22 9.60
C LEU A 61 -3.29 9.29 11.05
N ARG A 62 -4.60 9.18 11.31
CA ARG A 62 -5.15 9.16 12.68
C ARG A 62 -4.61 7.98 13.49
N THR A 63 -4.50 6.80 12.88
CA THR A 63 -3.91 5.63 13.56
C THR A 63 -2.48 5.93 14.00
N PHE A 64 -1.64 6.49 13.12
CA PHE A 64 -0.28 6.88 13.48
C PHE A 64 -0.26 8.00 14.54
N LEU A 65 -1.07 9.03 14.36
CA LEU A 65 -1.14 10.21 15.22
C LEU A 65 -1.60 9.89 16.64
N ASP A 66 -2.53 8.95 16.79
CA ASP A 66 -3.15 8.64 18.07
C ASP A 66 -2.43 7.54 18.86
N HIS A 67 -1.79 6.60 18.17
CA HIS A 67 -1.22 5.41 18.81
C HIS A 67 0.31 5.36 18.83
N PHE A 68 0.99 6.24 18.06
CA PHE A 68 2.45 6.19 17.94
C PHE A 68 3.10 7.55 18.24
N PRO A 69 3.34 7.87 19.53
CA PRO A 69 3.85 9.18 19.95
C PRO A 69 5.24 9.55 19.39
N GLN A 70 5.97 8.57 18.85
CA GLN A 70 7.23 8.80 18.15
C GLN A 70 7.04 9.28 16.70
N VAL A 71 5.83 9.22 16.14
CA VAL A 71 5.51 9.75 14.81
C VAL A 71 5.15 11.23 14.93
N HIS A 72 5.71 12.02 14.01
CA HIS A 72 5.41 13.45 13.90
C HIS A 72 5.10 13.81 12.46
N PHE A 73 3.85 14.16 12.17
CA PHE A 73 3.46 14.62 10.83
C PHE A 73 3.84 16.09 10.64
N ALA A 74 4.84 16.35 9.78
CA ALA A 74 5.32 17.68 9.45
C ALA A 74 4.65 18.28 8.22
N ALA A 75 4.03 17.44 7.36
CA ALA A 75 3.41 17.89 6.12
C ALA A 75 2.26 16.99 5.68
N VAL A 76 1.31 17.60 4.99
CA VAL A 76 0.21 16.90 4.28
C VAL A 76 0.13 17.40 2.84
N CYS A 77 -0.23 16.50 1.92
CA CYS A 77 -0.38 16.79 0.51
C CYS A 77 -1.68 16.18 -0.02
N ASP A 78 -2.48 17.00 -0.69
CA ASP A 78 -3.64 16.53 -1.47
C ASP A 78 -3.90 17.51 -2.61
N VAL A 79 -4.25 16.99 -3.77
CA VAL A 79 -4.65 17.81 -4.93
C VAL A 79 -5.94 18.58 -4.71
N ASP A 80 -6.74 18.22 -3.70
CA ASP A 80 -7.85 18.98 -3.16
C ASP A 80 -7.43 19.68 -1.86
N LEU A 81 -7.10 20.97 -1.94
CA LEU A 81 -6.61 21.75 -0.80
C LEU A 81 -7.59 21.80 0.38
N ARG A 82 -8.89 21.63 0.14
CA ARG A 82 -9.87 21.58 1.24
C ARG A 82 -9.62 20.37 2.14
N ARG A 83 -9.28 19.22 1.54
CA ARG A 83 -8.94 17.99 2.27
C ARG A 83 -7.61 18.11 3.01
N ALA A 84 -6.58 18.62 2.33
CA ALA A 84 -5.29 18.82 2.95
C ALA A 84 -5.37 19.76 4.17
N ARG A 85 -6.10 20.89 4.05
CA ARG A 85 -6.30 21.84 5.16
C ARG A 85 -7.10 21.25 6.32
N ALA A 86 -8.11 20.41 6.02
CA ALA A 86 -8.87 19.73 7.07
C ALA A 86 -7.99 18.79 7.89
N VAL A 87 -7.14 18.00 7.24
CA VAL A 87 -6.20 17.09 7.92
C VAL A 87 -5.12 17.86 8.67
N LYS A 88 -4.56 18.94 8.06
CA LYS A 88 -3.65 19.86 8.80
C LYS A 88 -4.27 20.35 10.11
N ALA A 89 -5.52 20.80 10.08
CA ALA A 89 -6.18 21.31 11.28
C ALA A 89 -6.33 20.24 12.38
N GLU A 90 -6.45 18.97 12.05
CA GLU A 90 -6.44 17.85 13.00
C GLU A 90 -5.06 17.67 13.63
N ILE A 91 -4.01 17.69 12.81
CA ILE A 91 -2.61 17.54 13.25
C ILE A 91 -2.23 18.69 14.17
N ASP A 92 -2.48 19.94 13.74
CA ASP A 92 -2.16 21.14 14.51
C ASP A 92 -2.85 21.15 15.87
N ARG A 93 -4.13 20.75 15.90
CA ARG A 93 -4.88 20.62 17.16
C ARG A 93 -4.27 19.57 18.09
N LYS A 94 -3.84 18.43 17.54
CA LYS A 94 -3.21 17.35 18.32
C LYS A 94 -1.89 17.78 18.91
N TYR A 95 -1.07 18.50 18.16
CA TYR A 95 0.24 18.99 18.60
C TYR A 95 0.20 20.32 19.33
N GLN A 96 -0.94 21.03 19.30
CA GLN A 96 -1.09 22.39 19.82
C GLN A 96 -0.12 23.39 19.18
N THR A 97 0.13 23.21 17.87
CA THR A 97 1.00 24.06 17.03
C THR A 97 0.28 24.41 15.73
N ALA A 98 0.93 25.16 14.85
CA ALA A 98 0.45 25.45 13.50
C ALA A 98 1.49 25.07 12.42
N ASP A 99 2.40 24.16 12.77
CA ASP A 99 3.63 23.93 12.01
C ASP A 99 3.48 22.91 10.88
N CYS A 100 2.39 22.14 10.82
CA CYS A 100 2.16 21.20 9.73
C CYS A 100 1.98 21.96 8.41
N ALA A 101 2.83 21.69 7.42
CA ALA A 101 2.78 22.33 6.12
C ALA A 101 1.73 21.67 5.20
N VAL A 102 1.16 22.45 4.27
CA VAL A 102 0.20 21.96 3.27
C VAL A 102 0.78 22.11 1.88
N TYR A 103 0.69 21.03 1.09
CA TYR A 103 1.12 20.99 -0.30
C TYR A 103 -0.02 20.51 -1.19
N GLN A 104 -0.04 20.97 -2.44
CA GLN A 104 -0.94 20.47 -3.48
C GLN A 104 -0.19 19.54 -4.45
N ASP A 105 1.13 19.72 -4.55
CA ASP A 105 2.02 18.87 -5.33
C ASP A 105 2.93 18.06 -4.38
N PHE A 106 2.86 16.74 -4.49
CA PHE A 106 3.67 15.83 -3.66
C PHE A 106 5.18 15.99 -3.88
N ARG A 107 5.60 16.46 -5.06
CA ARG A 107 7.02 16.69 -5.39
C ARG A 107 7.62 17.81 -4.55
N GLU A 108 6.84 18.86 -4.29
CA GLU A 108 7.24 19.96 -3.40
C GLU A 108 7.35 19.48 -1.95
N MET A 109 6.44 18.61 -1.52
CA MET A 109 6.51 18.03 -0.18
C MET A 109 7.74 17.13 0.00
N ILE A 110 8.05 16.29 -0.98
CA ILE A 110 9.24 15.41 -0.95
C ILE A 110 10.53 16.25 -0.95
N ALA A 111 10.55 17.37 -1.68
CA ALA A 111 11.71 18.25 -1.78
C ALA A 111 12.07 18.97 -0.47
N ARG A 112 11.27 18.88 0.59
CA ARG A 112 11.58 19.46 1.92
C ARG A 112 12.91 18.93 2.49
N GLY A 113 13.17 17.63 2.32
CA GLY A 113 14.39 17.00 2.79
C GLY A 113 14.48 16.76 4.31
N ASP A 114 13.39 16.99 5.05
CA ASP A 114 13.31 16.80 6.51
C ASP A 114 12.34 15.67 6.92
N LEU A 115 11.81 14.92 5.95
CA LEU A 115 10.95 13.76 6.18
C LEU A 115 11.78 12.48 6.25
N ASP A 116 11.42 11.58 7.16
CA ASP A 116 11.97 10.22 7.27
C ASP A 116 11.10 9.22 6.49
N ALA A 117 9.79 9.43 6.50
CA ALA A 117 8.83 8.50 5.91
C ALA A 117 7.58 9.21 5.36
N VAL A 118 6.84 8.48 4.54
CA VAL A 118 5.56 8.93 3.96
C VAL A 118 4.50 7.86 4.16
N CYS A 119 3.29 8.30 4.53
CA CYS A 119 2.07 7.50 4.40
C CYS A 119 1.30 8.00 3.19
N HIS A 120 1.07 7.15 2.17
CA HIS A 120 0.29 7.55 1.01
C HIS A 120 -0.94 6.67 0.77
N ALA A 121 -2.06 7.32 0.45
CA ALA A 121 -3.34 6.70 0.14
C ALA A 121 -4.08 7.52 -0.93
N VAL A 122 -3.68 7.30 -2.15
CA VAL A 122 -4.14 7.99 -3.37
C VAL A 122 -4.89 7.00 -4.27
N PRO A 123 -5.57 7.43 -5.36
CA PRO A 123 -6.10 6.50 -6.36
C PRO A 123 -5.00 5.63 -6.99
N ASP A 124 -5.34 4.38 -7.36
CA ASP A 124 -4.38 3.34 -7.76
C ASP A 124 -3.42 3.79 -8.86
N HIS A 125 -3.91 4.60 -9.80
CA HIS A 125 -3.12 5.09 -10.93
C HIS A 125 -1.95 6.02 -10.54
N TRP A 126 -1.92 6.51 -9.31
CA TRP A 126 -0.86 7.34 -8.77
C TRP A 126 0.17 6.57 -7.94
N HIS A 127 -0.16 5.34 -7.49
CA HIS A 127 0.67 4.60 -6.54
C HIS A 127 2.13 4.48 -7.00
N ALA A 128 2.37 4.08 -8.26
CA ALA A 128 3.73 3.82 -8.73
C ALA A 128 4.58 5.09 -8.82
N LEU A 129 4.04 6.17 -9.38
CA LEU A 129 4.80 7.42 -9.54
C LEU A 129 5.21 8.02 -8.19
N ILE A 130 4.27 8.05 -7.24
CA ILE A 130 4.54 8.57 -5.90
C ILE A 130 5.54 7.68 -5.17
N SER A 131 5.34 6.36 -5.19
CA SER A 131 6.22 5.41 -4.52
C SER A 131 7.65 5.46 -5.06
N VAL A 132 7.83 5.49 -6.38
CA VAL A 132 9.15 5.59 -7.00
C VAL A 132 9.82 6.93 -6.67
N ALA A 133 9.06 8.04 -6.65
CA ALA A 133 9.59 9.35 -6.28
C ALA A 133 10.02 9.41 -4.81
N CYS A 134 9.18 8.88 -3.89
CA CYS A 134 9.53 8.79 -2.47
C CYS A 134 10.76 7.90 -2.24
N ALA A 135 10.84 6.74 -2.90
CA ALA A 135 12.00 5.86 -2.80
C ALA A 135 13.28 6.54 -3.27
N ARG A 136 13.25 7.27 -4.39
CA ARG A 136 14.39 8.07 -4.90
C ARG A 136 14.84 9.15 -3.91
N ALA A 137 13.91 9.66 -3.11
CA ALA A 137 14.19 10.65 -2.07
C ALA A 137 14.66 10.01 -0.75
N GLY A 138 14.76 8.68 -0.67
CA GLY A 138 15.19 7.97 0.53
C GLY A 138 14.12 7.86 1.63
N LEU A 139 12.84 8.03 1.30
CA LEU A 139 11.74 8.01 2.26
C LEU A 139 11.19 6.61 2.44
N ASP A 140 11.10 6.13 3.68
CA ASP A 140 10.38 4.92 4.02
C ASP A 140 8.88 5.10 3.77
N MET A 141 8.13 4.03 3.44
CA MET A 141 6.76 4.19 2.98
C MET A 141 5.77 3.21 3.60
N TYR A 142 4.66 3.74 4.08
CA TYR A 142 3.41 3.02 4.26
C TYR A 142 2.50 3.36 3.08
N GLY A 143 2.34 2.42 2.15
CA GLY A 143 1.56 2.62 0.93
C GLY A 143 0.28 1.79 0.94
N GLU A 144 -0.86 2.40 0.56
CA GLU A 144 -2.12 1.67 0.46
C GLU A 144 -2.12 0.63 -0.65
N LYS A 145 -2.96 -0.38 -0.44
CA LYS A 145 -3.32 -1.40 -1.45
C LYS A 145 -4.37 -0.81 -2.44
N PRO A 146 -4.48 -1.35 -3.65
CA PRO A 146 -3.58 -2.32 -4.30
C PRO A 146 -2.21 -1.72 -4.57
N LEU A 147 -1.16 -2.51 -4.60
CA LEU A 147 0.20 -1.96 -4.76
C LEU A 147 0.32 -1.04 -5.98
N ALA A 148 -0.28 -1.42 -7.10
CA ALA A 148 -0.22 -0.65 -8.35
C ALA A 148 -1.39 -0.97 -9.27
N ARG A 149 -1.63 -0.10 -10.28
CA ARG A 149 -2.67 -0.28 -11.30
C ARG A 149 -2.28 -1.28 -12.39
N THR A 150 -0.99 -1.50 -12.64
CA THR A 150 -0.51 -2.46 -13.64
C THR A 150 0.66 -3.29 -13.11
N ILE A 151 0.93 -4.44 -13.75
CA ILE A 151 2.02 -5.34 -13.33
C ILE A 151 3.37 -4.64 -13.45
N ARG A 152 3.63 -3.90 -14.55
CA ARG A 152 4.88 -3.14 -14.72
C ARG A 152 5.05 -2.03 -13.69
N GLU A 153 3.97 -1.35 -13.31
CA GLU A 153 3.99 -0.34 -12.25
C GLU A 153 4.34 -0.97 -10.88
N GLY A 154 3.76 -2.12 -10.58
CA GLY A 154 4.09 -2.86 -9.35
C GLY A 154 5.54 -3.32 -9.31
N ARG A 155 6.08 -3.82 -10.43
CA ARG A 155 7.48 -4.19 -10.55
C ARG A 155 8.40 -2.99 -10.36
N ALA A 156 8.07 -1.83 -10.94
CA ALA A 156 8.84 -0.60 -10.76
C ALA A 156 8.88 -0.14 -9.29
N ILE A 157 7.79 -0.32 -8.53
CA ILE A 157 7.80 -0.05 -7.07
C ILE A 157 8.77 -1.00 -6.36
N CYS A 158 8.69 -2.31 -6.61
CA CYS A 158 9.56 -3.30 -5.97
C CYS A 158 11.04 -3.04 -6.26
N GLU A 159 11.38 -2.71 -7.51
CA GLU A 159 12.75 -2.36 -7.91
C GLU A 159 13.24 -1.08 -7.23
N ALA A 160 12.40 -0.05 -7.12
CA ALA A 160 12.74 1.18 -6.44
C ALA A 160 12.96 0.95 -4.93
N VAL A 161 12.03 0.24 -4.27
CA VAL A 161 12.15 -0.12 -2.84
C VAL A 161 13.47 -0.87 -2.59
N LYS A 162 13.78 -1.86 -3.41
CA LYS A 162 15.03 -2.64 -3.30
C LYS A 162 16.27 -1.78 -3.58
N ARG A 163 16.24 -0.96 -4.65
CA ARG A 163 17.39 -0.16 -5.11
C ARG A 163 17.80 0.90 -4.09
N TYR A 164 16.83 1.51 -3.44
CA TYR A 164 17.06 2.61 -2.48
C TYR A 164 17.02 2.14 -1.02
N ASP A 165 16.92 0.84 -0.78
CA ASP A 165 16.90 0.21 0.56
C ASP A 165 15.82 0.80 1.48
N ILE A 166 14.60 0.96 0.94
CA ILE A 166 13.47 1.57 1.62
C ILE A 166 12.69 0.53 2.42
N VAL A 167 12.30 0.88 3.63
CA VAL A 167 11.31 0.12 4.39
C VAL A 167 9.92 0.39 3.79
N TRP A 168 9.30 -0.66 3.26
CA TRP A 168 7.97 -0.60 2.68
C TRP A 168 6.98 -1.46 3.46
N GLN A 169 5.83 -0.90 3.81
CA GLN A 169 4.67 -1.63 4.33
C GLN A 169 3.46 -1.34 3.46
N THR A 170 2.87 -2.39 2.89
CA THR A 170 1.60 -2.28 2.16
C THR A 170 0.42 -2.27 3.12
N GLY A 171 -0.63 -1.52 2.83
CA GLY A 171 -1.89 -1.50 3.59
C GLY A 171 -2.70 -2.82 3.58
N SER A 172 -2.06 -3.96 3.32
CA SER A 172 -2.63 -5.32 3.41
C SER A 172 -2.73 -5.78 4.87
N TRP A 173 -3.46 -5.03 5.67
CA TRP A 173 -3.50 -5.14 7.13
C TRP A 173 -4.03 -6.48 7.66
N GLN A 174 -4.75 -7.27 6.84
CA GLN A 174 -5.24 -8.60 7.21
C GLN A 174 -4.11 -9.55 7.63
N ARG A 175 -2.86 -9.36 7.14
CA ARG A 175 -1.67 -10.10 7.61
C ARG A 175 -1.33 -9.84 9.08
N SER A 176 -1.92 -8.82 9.70
CA SER A 176 -1.71 -8.47 11.11
C SER A 176 -2.94 -8.72 11.99
N VAL A 177 -3.89 -9.53 11.51
CA VAL A 177 -5.12 -9.87 12.24
C VAL A 177 -5.14 -11.35 12.61
N ALA A 178 -5.54 -11.65 13.84
CA ALA A 178 -5.38 -12.96 14.47
C ALA A 178 -6.11 -14.10 13.74
N ASN A 179 -7.35 -13.90 13.26
CA ASN A 179 -8.11 -14.95 12.58
C ASN A 179 -7.48 -15.32 11.22
N PHE A 180 -7.04 -14.31 10.43
CA PHE A 180 -6.32 -14.56 9.17
C PHE A 180 -4.99 -15.25 9.39
N HIS A 181 -4.21 -14.77 10.37
CA HIS A 181 -2.97 -15.41 10.75
C HIS A 181 -3.20 -16.88 11.17
N ARG A 182 -4.22 -17.13 12.01
CA ARG A 182 -4.56 -18.49 12.45
C ARG A 182 -4.95 -19.39 11.29
N ALA A 183 -5.80 -18.93 10.37
CA ALA A 183 -6.19 -19.68 9.19
C ALA A 183 -4.98 -20.06 8.33
N CYS A 184 -4.16 -19.06 7.99
CA CYS A 184 -2.96 -19.27 7.17
C CYS A 184 -1.96 -20.22 7.84
N GLN A 185 -1.77 -20.11 9.16
CA GLN A 185 -0.85 -20.98 9.89
C GLN A 185 -1.32 -22.44 9.92
N LEU A 186 -2.63 -22.68 10.05
CA LEU A 186 -3.21 -24.02 9.98
C LEU A 186 -3.07 -24.63 8.58
N VAL A 187 -3.34 -23.87 7.53
CA VAL A 187 -3.18 -24.31 6.15
C VAL A 187 -1.71 -24.63 5.84
N ARG A 188 -0.79 -23.75 6.22
CA ARG A 188 0.67 -23.92 6.03
C ARG A 188 1.22 -25.18 6.70
N ASN A 189 0.64 -25.59 7.80
CA ASN A 189 1.03 -26.77 8.54
C ASN A 189 0.19 -28.01 8.21
N GLY A 190 -0.55 -28.00 7.08
CA GLY A 190 -1.21 -29.18 6.53
C GLY A 190 -2.42 -29.67 7.31
N ARG A 191 -3.08 -28.85 8.15
CA ARG A 191 -4.21 -29.27 9.01
C ARG A 191 -5.48 -29.65 8.22
N ILE A 192 -5.48 -29.45 6.91
CA ILE A 192 -6.56 -29.85 5.99
C ILE A 192 -6.02 -30.79 4.90
N GLY A 193 -4.82 -31.35 5.07
CA GLY A 193 -4.16 -32.16 4.04
C GLY A 193 -3.66 -31.31 2.87
N LYS A 194 -3.32 -31.97 1.76
CA LYS A 194 -2.85 -31.28 0.54
C LYS A 194 -3.98 -30.45 -0.04
N VAL A 195 -3.78 -29.14 -0.13
CA VAL A 195 -4.71 -28.22 -0.78
C VAL A 195 -4.63 -28.34 -2.30
N SER A 196 -5.76 -28.54 -2.96
CA SER A 196 -5.86 -28.65 -4.43
C SER A 196 -6.72 -27.54 -5.05
N TYR A 197 -7.54 -26.88 -4.24
CA TYR A 197 -8.47 -25.87 -4.71
C TYR A 197 -8.64 -24.74 -3.68
N VAL A 198 -8.74 -23.50 -4.17
CA VAL A 198 -8.98 -22.31 -3.36
C VAL A 198 -10.08 -21.48 -3.99
N GLU A 199 -11.01 -20.99 -3.18
CA GLU A 199 -11.96 -19.95 -3.57
C GLU A 199 -11.62 -18.64 -2.88
N VAL A 200 -11.64 -17.56 -3.67
CA VAL A 200 -11.47 -16.18 -3.17
C VAL A 200 -12.69 -15.38 -3.59
N GLY A 201 -13.50 -15.03 -2.61
CA GLY A 201 -14.69 -14.20 -2.77
C GLY A 201 -14.35 -12.71 -2.58
N LEU A 202 -14.62 -11.91 -3.59
CA LEU A 202 -14.41 -10.46 -3.56
C LEU A 202 -15.76 -9.75 -3.73
N PRO A 203 -15.91 -8.47 -3.29
CA PRO A 203 -17.18 -7.77 -3.39
C PRO A 203 -17.70 -7.68 -4.81
N ASP A 204 -19.02 -7.61 -4.93
CA ASP A 204 -19.67 -7.34 -6.21
C ASP A 204 -19.36 -5.92 -6.69
N GLY A 205 -19.29 -5.72 -8.00
CA GLY A 205 -19.10 -4.40 -8.59
C GLY A 205 -20.35 -3.52 -8.44
N ASN A 206 -20.22 -2.25 -8.81
CA ASN A 206 -21.36 -1.35 -8.81
C ASN A 206 -22.37 -1.79 -9.89
N PRO A 207 -23.66 -1.97 -9.59
CA PRO A 207 -24.62 -2.47 -10.56
C PRO A 207 -25.02 -1.45 -11.64
N ALA A 208 -24.73 -0.16 -11.46
CA ALA A 208 -25.15 0.90 -12.37
C ALA A 208 -24.03 1.91 -12.63
N SER A 209 -23.89 2.32 -13.89
CA SER A 209 -22.99 3.37 -14.33
C SER A 209 -23.76 4.67 -14.57
N PRO A 210 -23.34 5.83 -14.03
CA PRO A 210 -24.01 7.09 -14.30
C PRO A 210 -23.77 7.54 -15.76
N PRO A 211 -24.74 8.25 -16.37
CA PRO A 211 -24.53 8.85 -17.68
C PRO A 211 -23.47 9.98 -17.59
N PRO A 212 -22.72 10.21 -18.66
CA PRO A 212 -21.77 11.30 -18.71
C PRO A 212 -22.47 12.65 -18.57
N ARG A 213 -21.98 13.46 -17.61
CA ARG A 213 -22.46 14.82 -17.39
C ARG A 213 -21.31 15.70 -16.94
N LEU A 214 -20.94 16.67 -17.73
CA LEU A 214 -19.87 17.61 -17.42
C LEU A 214 -20.19 18.45 -16.20
N LEU A 215 -19.20 18.72 -15.39
CA LEU A 215 -19.25 19.56 -14.21
C LEU A 215 -18.09 20.57 -14.25
N GLU A 216 -18.24 21.65 -13.49
CA GLU A 216 -17.13 22.57 -13.25
C GLU A 216 -16.16 21.98 -12.21
N VAL A 217 -14.85 22.14 -12.47
CA VAL A 217 -13.82 21.75 -11.53
C VAL A 217 -13.88 22.67 -10.30
N PRO A 218 -13.96 22.15 -9.07
CA PRO A 218 -13.89 22.97 -7.87
C PRO A 218 -12.60 23.80 -7.80
N LYS A 219 -12.67 25.07 -7.38
CA LYS A 219 -11.55 26.02 -7.41
C LYS A 219 -10.28 25.56 -6.68
N GLU A 220 -10.43 24.79 -5.60
CA GLU A 220 -9.31 24.32 -4.79
C GLU A 220 -8.87 22.91 -5.13
N PHE A 221 -9.34 22.37 -6.25
CA PHE A 221 -9.05 21.01 -6.73
C PHE A 221 -8.22 21.07 -8.02
N ASP A 222 -6.97 20.65 -7.96
CA ASP A 222 -6.14 20.47 -9.15
C ASP A 222 -6.51 19.16 -9.87
N TYR A 223 -7.50 19.26 -10.75
CA TYR A 223 -7.99 18.12 -11.51
C TYR A 223 -6.95 17.59 -12.51
N SER A 224 -6.09 18.47 -13.07
CA SER A 224 -5.03 18.01 -13.96
C SER A 224 -4.01 17.15 -13.24
N MET A 225 -3.63 17.54 -12.01
CA MET A 225 -2.76 16.76 -11.14
C MET A 225 -3.48 15.49 -10.66
N TRP A 226 -4.78 15.56 -10.38
CA TRP A 226 -5.56 14.37 -10.01
C TRP A 226 -5.58 13.34 -11.13
N LEU A 227 -5.78 13.73 -12.40
CA LEU A 227 -5.66 12.84 -13.56
C LEU A 227 -4.25 12.24 -13.68
N GLY A 228 -3.23 13.05 -13.44
CA GLY A 228 -1.84 12.60 -13.45
C GLY A 228 -1.46 11.82 -14.69
N PRO A 229 -0.99 10.56 -14.54
CA PRO A 229 -0.57 9.71 -15.65
C PRO A 229 -1.74 9.15 -16.49
N ALA A 230 -2.97 9.23 -16.00
CA ALA A 230 -4.13 8.74 -16.74
C ALA A 230 -4.42 9.61 -17.98
N PRO A 231 -5.06 9.06 -19.02
CA PRO A 231 -5.50 9.83 -20.16
C PRO A 231 -6.35 11.04 -19.75
N TRP A 232 -6.28 12.12 -20.53
CA TRP A 232 -7.10 13.29 -20.26
C TRP A 232 -8.59 12.97 -20.44
N ARG A 233 -9.39 13.33 -19.44
CA ARG A 233 -10.85 13.21 -19.45
C ARG A 233 -11.43 14.48 -18.83
N PRO A 234 -12.52 15.05 -19.38
CA PRO A 234 -13.15 16.22 -18.77
C PRO A 234 -13.69 15.88 -17.38
N TYR A 235 -13.73 16.88 -16.50
CA TYR A 235 -14.35 16.70 -15.18
C TYR A 235 -15.86 16.53 -15.34
N GLN A 236 -16.39 15.48 -14.73
CA GLN A 236 -17.77 15.07 -14.91
C GLN A 236 -18.36 14.45 -13.64
N ASN A 237 -19.63 14.15 -13.67
CA ASN A 237 -20.29 13.38 -12.63
C ASN A 237 -19.72 11.96 -12.59
N PHE A 238 -19.00 11.62 -11.53
CA PHE A 238 -18.43 10.28 -11.30
C PHE A 238 -19.43 9.32 -10.66
N GLY A 239 -20.59 9.77 -10.21
CA GLY A 239 -21.58 8.99 -9.44
C GLY A 239 -21.86 9.63 -8.08
N GLN A 240 -22.54 8.90 -7.19
CA GLN A 240 -22.95 9.43 -5.88
C GLN A 240 -21.76 9.69 -4.94
N GLY A 241 -20.71 8.89 -5.04
CA GLY A 241 -19.46 9.06 -4.28
C GLY A 241 -18.52 10.13 -4.86
N GLY A 242 -18.83 10.63 -6.07
CA GLY A 242 -18.01 11.64 -6.75
C GLY A 242 -16.62 11.15 -7.15
N VAL A 243 -15.79 12.09 -7.64
CA VAL A 243 -14.42 11.80 -8.11
C VAL A 243 -13.54 11.18 -7.02
N HIS A 244 -13.80 11.44 -5.75
CA HIS A 244 -12.99 10.96 -4.63
C HIS A 244 -13.34 9.54 -4.16
N TRP A 245 -14.38 8.91 -4.72
CA TRP A 245 -14.75 7.53 -4.41
C TRP A 245 -14.99 6.70 -5.67
N ASP A 246 -15.78 7.20 -6.62
CA ASP A 246 -16.25 6.44 -7.78
C ASP A 246 -15.22 6.34 -8.91
N TRP A 247 -14.01 6.89 -8.74
CA TRP A 247 -12.85 6.63 -9.59
C TRP A 247 -12.55 5.12 -9.72
N ARG A 248 -12.94 4.34 -8.73
CA ARG A 248 -12.75 2.88 -8.68
C ARG A 248 -13.38 2.14 -9.85
N TRP A 249 -14.41 2.72 -10.44
CA TRP A 249 -15.17 2.09 -11.51
C TRP A 249 -14.67 2.44 -12.91
N ILE A 250 -13.56 3.13 -13.04
CA ILE A 250 -12.97 3.58 -14.28
C ILE A 250 -11.57 2.98 -14.45
N GLN A 251 -11.36 2.19 -15.53
CA GLN A 251 -10.14 1.41 -15.74
C GLN A 251 -8.87 2.26 -15.83
N ASP A 252 -8.97 3.51 -16.30
CA ASP A 252 -7.84 4.42 -16.30
C ASP A 252 -7.28 4.68 -14.90
N TYR A 253 -8.10 4.51 -13.86
CA TYR A 253 -7.75 4.83 -12.47
C TYR A 253 -7.65 3.61 -11.56
N SER A 254 -8.45 2.55 -11.80
CA SER A 254 -8.53 1.34 -10.99
C SER A 254 -9.04 0.14 -11.79
N GLY A 255 -8.97 -1.05 -11.24
CA GLY A 255 -9.59 -2.27 -11.80
C GLY A 255 -10.89 -2.68 -11.10
N GLY A 256 -11.59 -1.72 -10.45
CA GLY A 256 -12.83 -1.96 -9.71
C GLY A 256 -12.63 -2.76 -8.43
N GLN A 257 -13.69 -3.39 -7.96
CA GLN A 257 -13.65 -4.25 -6.76
C GLN A 257 -12.65 -5.39 -6.89
N LEU A 258 -12.45 -5.91 -8.09
CA LEU A 258 -11.49 -6.96 -8.35
C LEU A 258 -10.10 -6.58 -7.83
N THR A 259 -9.53 -5.48 -8.30
CA THR A 259 -8.16 -5.07 -7.91
C THR A 259 -8.13 -4.42 -6.52
N ASP A 260 -9.17 -3.68 -6.14
CA ASP A 260 -9.26 -3.05 -4.82
C ASP A 260 -9.21 -4.09 -3.68
N TRP A 261 -9.77 -5.30 -3.90
CA TRP A 261 -9.82 -6.37 -2.90
C TRP A 261 -8.84 -7.53 -3.14
N ALA A 262 -8.26 -7.64 -4.33
CA ALA A 262 -7.21 -8.64 -4.61
C ALA A 262 -6.05 -8.53 -3.60
N GLY A 263 -5.59 -7.32 -3.29
CA GLY A 263 -4.55 -7.06 -2.29
C GLY A 263 -4.93 -7.40 -0.84
N HIS A 264 -6.14 -7.90 -0.61
CA HIS A 264 -6.62 -8.42 0.66
C HIS A 264 -6.77 -9.94 0.65
N HIS A 265 -7.76 -10.48 -0.07
CA HIS A 265 -8.10 -11.90 0.02
C HIS A 265 -7.24 -12.82 -0.83
N ILE A 266 -6.75 -12.37 -2.00
CA ILE A 266 -5.76 -13.14 -2.77
C ILE A 266 -4.41 -13.14 -2.02
N ASP A 267 -4.06 -12.05 -1.35
CA ASP A 267 -2.88 -11.98 -0.50
C ASP A 267 -2.93 -13.01 0.64
N ILE A 268 -4.08 -13.15 1.28
CA ILE A 268 -4.32 -14.17 2.32
C ILE A 268 -4.26 -15.59 1.73
N ALA A 269 -4.82 -15.79 0.54
CA ALA A 269 -4.74 -17.09 -0.14
C ALA A 269 -3.29 -17.51 -0.39
N HIS A 270 -2.46 -16.59 -0.90
CA HIS A 270 -1.03 -16.82 -1.13
C HIS A 270 -0.28 -17.07 0.19
N TRP A 271 -0.55 -16.29 1.22
CA TRP A 271 0.09 -16.43 2.53
C TRP A 271 -0.15 -17.81 3.15
N GLY A 272 -1.40 -18.30 3.12
CA GLY A 272 -1.75 -19.63 3.61
C GLY A 272 -1.10 -20.77 2.82
N LEU A 273 -0.81 -20.57 1.54
CA LEU A 273 -0.21 -21.57 0.67
C LEU A 273 1.33 -21.47 0.56
N GLY A 274 1.93 -20.40 0.99
CA GLY A 274 3.36 -20.14 0.81
C GLY A 274 3.74 -19.71 -0.60
N LEU A 275 2.83 -19.06 -1.27
CA LEU A 275 3.01 -18.58 -2.64
C LEU A 275 3.40 -17.10 -2.71
N ASP A 276 3.88 -16.53 -1.60
CA ASP A 276 4.18 -15.11 -1.47
C ASP A 276 5.13 -14.53 -2.52
N LEU A 277 6.00 -15.36 -3.11
CA LEU A 277 7.03 -14.92 -4.07
C LEU A 277 6.89 -15.54 -5.46
N THR A 278 5.74 -16.14 -5.76
CA THR A 278 5.47 -16.77 -7.06
C THR A 278 4.09 -16.37 -7.58
N GLY A 279 3.62 -17.04 -8.63
CA GLY A 279 2.32 -16.81 -9.24
C GLY A 279 1.81 -18.02 -10.01
N PRO A 280 0.62 -17.93 -10.63
CA PRO A 280 0.05 -18.98 -11.44
C PRO A 280 0.82 -19.16 -12.75
N LEU A 281 0.64 -20.34 -13.40
CA LEU A 281 1.16 -20.63 -14.73
C LEU A 281 0.13 -20.34 -15.83
N THR A 282 -1.16 -20.44 -15.51
CA THR A 282 -2.23 -20.10 -16.46
C THR A 282 -3.33 -19.33 -15.76
N VAL A 283 -4.01 -18.49 -16.54
CA VAL A 283 -5.20 -17.76 -16.12
C VAL A 283 -6.22 -17.74 -17.24
N GLU A 284 -7.49 -17.94 -16.90
CA GLU A 284 -8.63 -17.82 -17.79
C GLU A 284 -9.84 -17.30 -17.03
N GLY A 285 -10.66 -16.49 -17.66
CA GLY A 285 -11.80 -15.91 -16.99
C GLY A 285 -12.75 -15.14 -17.89
N GLN A 286 -13.87 -14.72 -17.31
CA GLN A 286 -14.91 -13.93 -17.96
C GLN A 286 -15.41 -12.85 -17.02
N GLY A 287 -15.77 -11.69 -17.60
CA GLY A 287 -16.31 -10.56 -16.87
C GLY A 287 -17.47 -9.93 -17.63
N LYS A 288 -18.37 -9.29 -16.88
CA LYS A 288 -19.41 -8.43 -17.47
C LYS A 288 -19.05 -6.97 -17.22
N TYR A 289 -19.15 -6.17 -18.26
CA TYR A 289 -18.82 -4.76 -18.29
C TYR A 289 -20.07 -3.94 -18.62
N TYR A 290 -20.07 -2.67 -18.18
CA TYR A 290 -21.17 -1.76 -18.48
C TYR A 290 -21.27 -1.54 -19.98
N GLN A 291 -22.50 -1.47 -20.47
CA GLN A 291 -22.76 -1.14 -21.90
C GLN A 291 -22.92 0.36 -22.09
N ASP A 292 -23.34 1.06 -21.05
CA ASP A 292 -23.62 2.50 -21.06
C ASP A 292 -23.00 3.18 -19.84
N GLY A 293 -22.92 4.54 -19.90
CA GLY A 293 -22.41 5.35 -18.81
C GLY A 293 -20.89 5.56 -18.86
N ILE A 294 -20.29 5.89 -17.72
CA ILE A 294 -18.87 6.26 -17.63
C ILE A 294 -17.99 5.19 -16.99
N TYR A 295 -18.58 4.16 -16.38
CA TYR A 295 -17.83 3.06 -15.76
C TYR A 295 -17.47 2.00 -16.78
N ASP A 296 -16.30 1.42 -16.66
CA ASP A 296 -15.74 0.46 -17.59
C ASP A 296 -14.94 -0.67 -16.93
N THR A 297 -14.92 -0.73 -15.56
CA THR A 297 -14.41 -1.89 -14.84
C THR A 297 -15.43 -3.04 -14.83
N PRO A 298 -15.03 -4.30 -14.64
CA PRO A 298 -15.98 -5.40 -14.55
C PRO A 298 -16.84 -5.29 -13.28
N TYR A 299 -18.15 -5.38 -13.40
CA TYR A 299 -19.08 -5.44 -12.27
C TYR A 299 -19.41 -6.89 -11.84
N GLU A 300 -19.40 -7.83 -12.77
CA GLU A 300 -19.32 -9.25 -12.50
C GLU A 300 -18.01 -9.80 -13.07
N TYR A 301 -17.35 -10.68 -12.32
CA TYR A 301 -16.10 -11.28 -12.74
C TYR A 301 -15.93 -12.67 -12.13
N GLU A 302 -15.26 -13.51 -12.89
CA GLU A 302 -14.82 -14.83 -12.46
C GLU A 302 -13.59 -15.24 -13.28
N PHE A 303 -12.54 -15.70 -12.61
CA PHE A 303 -11.39 -16.27 -13.28
C PHE A 303 -10.78 -17.41 -12.46
N VAL A 304 -10.06 -18.28 -13.14
CA VAL A 304 -9.35 -19.42 -12.54
C VAL A 304 -7.87 -19.31 -12.90
N CYS A 305 -7.04 -19.39 -11.88
CA CYS A 305 -5.60 -19.52 -11.99
C CYS A 305 -5.17 -20.96 -11.70
N THR A 306 -4.24 -21.50 -12.51
CA THR A 306 -3.63 -22.81 -12.23
C THR A 306 -2.14 -22.61 -11.94
N TYR A 307 -1.68 -23.19 -10.84
CA TYR A 307 -0.29 -23.14 -10.37
C TYR A 307 0.47 -24.41 -10.76
N GLU A 308 1.79 -24.41 -10.60
CA GLU A 308 2.70 -25.47 -11.05
C GLU A 308 2.33 -26.88 -10.55
N ASN A 309 1.85 -27.00 -9.32
CA ASN A 309 1.47 -28.27 -8.70
C ASN A 309 0.03 -28.72 -9.04
N GLY A 310 -0.64 -28.06 -10.01
CA GLY A 310 -2.03 -28.30 -10.38
C GLY A 310 -3.06 -27.68 -9.43
N LEU A 311 -2.63 -26.93 -8.43
CA LEU A 311 -3.53 -26.15 -7.58
C LEU A 311 -4.32 -25.16 -8.43
N GLN A 312 -5.63 -25.11 -8.21
CA GLN A 312 -6.51 -24.11 -8.83
C GLN A 312 -6.99 -23.10 -7.81
N MET A 313 -6.94 -21.82 -8.19
CA MET A 313 -7.53 -20.72 -7.44
C MET A 313 -8.62 -20.08 -8.29
N ARG A 314 -9.87 -20.18 -7.83
CA ARG A 314 -11.03 -19.49 -8.40
C ARG A 314 -11.24 -18.18 -7.66
N VAL A 315 -11.29 -17.08 -8.38
CA VAL A 315 -11.61 -15.74 -7.85
C VAL A 315 -12.90 -15.27 -8.52
N ALA A 316 -13.87 -14.86 -7.72
CA ALA A 316 -15.16 -14.41 -8.24
C ALA A 316 -15.83 -13.39 -7.30
N ASN A 317 -16.92 -12.76 -7.80
CA ASN A 317 -17.83 -12.03 -6.95
C ASN A 317 -18.32 -12.91 -5.79
N ALA A 318 -18.37 -12.37 -4.60
CA ALA A 318 -18.82 -13.07 -3.39
C ALA A 318 -20.22 -13.67 -3.52
N SER A 319 -21.13 -12.97 -4.20
CA SER A 319 -22.49 -13.44 -4.46
C SER A 319 -22.55 -14.73 -5.30
N ARG A 320 -21.45 -15.11 -5.95
CA ARG A 320 -21.34 -16.31 -6.82
C ARG A 320 -20.66 -17.50 -6.13
N LEU A 321 -20.20 -17.32 -4.90
CA LEU A 321 -19.47 -18.35 -4.16
C LEU A 321 -20.26 -18.85 -2.96
N PRO A 322 -20.18 -20.14 -2.62
CA PRO A 322 -20.95 -20.74 -1.53
C PRO A 322 -20.68 -20.11 -0.16
N LYS A 323 -19.43 -19.67 0.07
CA LYS A 323 -19.00 -19.03 1.32
C LYS A 323 -19.02 -17.51 1.27
N GLY A 324 -19.34 -16.91 0.12
CA GLY A 324 -19.36 -15.46 -0.04
C GLY A 324 -17.96 -14.84 -0.04
N MET A 325 -17.79 -13.78 0.75
CA MET A 325 -16.53 -13.07 0.91
C MET A 325 -15.46 -13.91 1.59
N GLY A 326 -14.20 -13.56 1.34
CA GLY A 326 -13.06 -14.14 2.04
C GLY A 326 -12.29 -15.17 1.23
N THR A 327 -11.54 -16.01 1.91
CA THR A 327 -10.70 -17.05 1.32
C THR A 327 -11.06 -18.40 1.91
N VAL A 328 -11.25 -19.39 1.02
CA VAL A 328 -11.49 -20.80 1.39
C VAL A 328 -10.44 -21.68 0.75
N TRP A 329 -9.73 -22.45 1.56
CA TRP A 329 -8.82 -23.49 1.09
C TRP A 329 -9.49 -24.84 1.25
N TYR A 330 -9.53 -25.64 0.18
CA TYR A 330 -10.05 -27.00 0.16
C TYR A 330 -8.90 -28.00 0.03
N GLY A 331 -8.67 -28.75 1.07
CA GLY A 331 -7.68 -29.82 1.17
C GLY A 331 -8.31 -31.20 1.16
N GLN A 332 -7.49 -32.24 1.16
CA GLN A 332 -7.93 -33.65 1.16
C GLN A 332 -8.71 -34.02 2.44
N ASP A 333 -8.37 -33.40 3.58
CA ASP A 333 -8.91 -33.77 4.90
C ASP A 333 -9.92 -32.73 5.43
N GLY A 334 -10.24 -31.70 4.64
CA GLY A 334 -11.23 -30.69 4.99
C GLY A 334 -10.99 -29.33 4.33
N TRP A 335 -11.67 -28.33 4.84
CA TRP A 335 -11.54 -26.95 4.37
C TRP A 335 -11.45 -25.98 5.55
N ILE A 336 -10.84 -24.81 5.30
CA ILE A 336 -10.82 -23.64 6.19
C ILE A 336 -11.29 -22.43 5.40
N HIS A 337 -12.20 -21.64 6.00
CA HIS A 337 -12.66 -20.35 5.51
C HIS A 337 -12.29 -19.24 6.48
N VAL A 338 -11.84 -18.10 5.95
CA VAL A 338 -11.54 -16.90 6.74
C VAL A 338 -12.02 -15.66 6.01
N ASP A 339 -12.62 -14.75 6.77
CA ASP A 339 -13.02 -13.42 6.34
C ASP A 339 -12.87 -12.41 7.47
N ARG A 340 -13.22 -11.15 7.22
CA ARG A 340 -13.31 -10.07 8.21
C ARG A 340 -14.36 -10.39 9.28
N GLU A 341 -14.47 -9.50 10.30
CA GLU A 341 -15.44 -9.65 11.40
C GLU A 341 -15.28 -10.98 12.17
N ASP A 342 -14.00 -11.38 12.37
CA ASP A 342 -13.59 -12.60 13.08
C ASP A 342 -14.11 -13.91 12.48
N VAL A 343 -14.58 -13.91 11.22
CA VAL A 343 -14.99 -15.13 10.56
C VAL A 343 -13.80 -16.08 10.42
N LEU A 344 -13.90 -17.27 11.05
CA LEU A 344 -12.96 -18.36 10.94
C LEU A 344 -13.72 -19.67 11.10
N GLU A 345 -13.87 -20.40 10.02
CA GLU A 345 -14.62 -21.64 9.94
C GLU A 345 -13.79 -22.80 9.37
N ALA A 346 -14.13 -24.01 9.71
CA ALA A 346 -13.54 -25.22 9.12
C ALA A 346 -14.59 -26.30 8.95
N SER A 347 -14.35 -27.25 8.05
CA SER A 347 -15.19 -28.45 7.85
C SER A 347 -15.38 -29.24 9.16
N ASN A 348 -14.35 -29.26 10.00
CA ASN A 348 -14.40 -29.79 11.35
C ASN A 348 -13.84 -28.74 12.33
N PRO A 349 -14.63 -28.25 13.31
CA PRO A 349 -14.17 -27.24 14.27
C PRO A 349 -12.95 -27.66 15.10
N ARG A 350 -12.61 -28.95 15.17
CA ARG A 350 -11.38 -29.43 15.84
C ARG A 350 -10.12 -28.89 15.15
N ILE A 351 -10.13 -28.77 13.83
CA ILE A 351 -9.02 -28.22 13.03
C ILE A 351 -8.58 -26.86 13.57
N LEU A 352 -9.53 -26.00 13.92
CA LEU A 352 -9.26 -24.63 14.41
C LEU A 352 -8.56 -24.61 15.79
N ARG A 353 -8.61 -25.72 16.53
CA ARG A 353 -8.05 -25.85 17.89
C ARG A 353 -6.69 -26.57 17.90
N GLU A 354 -6.25 -27.10 16.76
CA GLU A 354 -5.00 -27.83 16.67
C GLU A 354 -3.80 -26.94 17.02
N LYS A 355 -2.88 -27.48 17.81
CA LYS A 355 -1.67 -26.74 18.20
C LYS A 355 -0.65 -26.75 17.07
N ILE A 356 0.10 -25.68 16.96
CA ILE A 356 1.29 -25.61 16.12
C ILE A 356 2.48 -25.96 16.98
N GLY A 357 3.20 -26.99 16.58
CA GLY A 357 4.37 -27.50 17.29
C GLY A 357 5.60 -26.59 17.09
N PRO A 358 6.62 -26.69 17.94
CA PRO A 358 7.79 -25.81 17.91
C PRO A 358 8.61 -25.94 16.61
N GLU A 359 8.58 -27.08 15.95
CA GLU A 359 9.33 -27.34 14.70
C GLU A 359 8.48 -27.08 13.43
N GLU A 360 7.26 -26.62 13.60
CA GLU A 360 6.35 -26.33 12.48
C GLU A 360 6.52 -24.89 11.98
N VAL A 361 5.84 -24.56 10.89
CA VAL A 361 5.89 -23.21 10.33
C VAL A 361 5.18 -22.21 11.24
N HIS A 362 5.92 -21.22 11.71
CA HIS A 362 5.40 -20.11 12.48
C HIS A 362 5.36 -18.85 11.59
N LEU A 363 4.16 -18.44 11.20
CA LEU A 363 3.97 -17.20 10.46
C LEU A 363 4.15 -16.00 11.40
N PHE A 364 4.69 -14.93 10.87
CA PHE A 364 4.87 -13.70 11.64
C PHE A 364 3.52 -13.00 11.88
N LEU A 365 3.26 -12.67 13.13
CA LEU A 365 2.16 -11.77 13.53
C LEU A 365 2.77 -10.64 14.36
N SER A 366 2.60 -9.41 13.90
CA SER A 366 3.16 -8.25 14.60
C SER A 366 2.44 -7.99 15.93
N PRO A 367 3.16 -7.98 17.07
CA PRO A 367 2.56 -7.65 18.37
C PRO A 367 2.13 -6.16 18.47
N SER A 368 2.74 -5.28 17.68
CA SER A 368 2.43 -3.86 17.61
C SER A 368 1.34 -3.52 16.58
N GLY A 369 0.72 -4.55 15.96
CA GLY A 369 -0.23 -4.38 14.88
C GLY A 369 0.41 -3.92 13.57
N HIS A 370 -0.42 -3.65 12.56
CA HIS A 370 0.06 -3.41 11.20
C HIS A 370 0.85 -2.10 11.08
N HIS A 371 0.30 -0.99 11.57
CA HIS A 371 0.99 0.30 11.57
C HIS A 371 2.23 0.31 12.48
N GLY A 372 2.14 -0.34 13.64
CA GLY A 372 3.27 -0.46 14.55
C GLY A 372 4.43 -1.27 13.97
N ASN A 373 4.14 -2.32 13.20
CA ASN A 373 5.15 -3.08 12.48
C ASN A 373 5.98 -2.20 11.52
N PHE A 374 5.33 -1.27 10.80
CA PHE A 374 6.04 -0.31 9.97
C PHE A 374 7.02 0.53 10.78
N ILE A 375 6.57 1.10 11.90
CA ILE A 375 7.42 1.91 12.79
C ILE A 375 8.59 1.09 13.37
N ASP A 376 8.34 -0.16 13.76
CA ASP A 376 9.39 -1.05 14.27
C ASP A 376 10.41 -1.40 13.18
N CYS A 377 9.94 -1.57 11.93
CA CYS A 377 10.81 -1.87 10.80
C CYS A 377 11.63 -0.65 10.33
N ILE A 378 11.10 0.57 10.40
CA ILE A 378 11.90 1.80 10.18
C ILE A 378 13.12 1.81 11.12
N LYS A 379 12.92 1.52 12.40
CA LYS A 379 13.99 1.52 13.40
C LYS A 379 14.96 0.35 13.27
N SER A 380 14.47 -0.82 12.91
CA SER A 380 15.26 -2.06 12.87
C SER A 380 15.82 -2.41 11.50
N ARG A 381 15.34 -1.74 10.45
CA ARG A 381 15.61 -2.03 9.02
C ARG A 381 15.25 -3.46 8.63
N LYS A 382 14.36 -4.12 9.36
CA LYS A 382 13.85 -5.45 9.03
C LYS A 382 12.72 -5.38 8.01
N THR A 383 12.46 -6.51 7.37
CA THR A 383 11.33 -6.67 6.44
C THR A 383 10.00 -6.57 7.20
N THR A 384 9.06 -5.84 6.63
CA THR A 384 7.72 -5.65 7.18
C THR A 384 6.83 -6.89 7.00
N ALA A 385 5.65 -6.90 7.65
CA ALA A 385 4.66 -7.97 7.50
C ALA A 385 4.05 -8.05 6.08
N ALA A 386 4.05 -6.93 5.34
CA ALA A 386 3.51 -6.84 3.99
C ALA A 386 4.46 -6.06 3.05
N PRO A 387 5.64 -6.63 2.70
CA PRO A 387 6.63 -5.96 1.86
C PRO A 387 6.14 -5.82 0.42
N ALA A 388 6.77 -4.92 -0.35
CA ALA A 388 6.36 -4.59 -1.72
C ALA A 388 6.31 -5.81 -2.66
N GLU A 389 7.30 -6.69 -2.61
CA GLU A 389 7.34 -7.88 -3.48
C GLU A 389 6.15 -8.82 -3.22
N VAL A 390 5.80 -9.06 -1.96
CA VAL A 390 4.64 -9.88 -1.58
C VAL A 390 3.34 -9.24 -2.09
N ALA A 391 3.18 -7.95 -1.90
CA ALA A 391 2.00 -7.23 -2.39
C ALA A 391 1.94 -7.21 -3.92
N HIS A 392 3.09 -7.12 -4.59
CA HIS A 392 3.17 -7.22 -6.04
C HIS A 392 2.69 -8.59 -6.54
N ARG A 393 3.15 -9.68 -5.93
CA ARG A 393 2.72 -11.04 -6.31
C ARG A 393 1.22 -11.24 -6.10
N SER A 394 0.69 -10.75 -5.01
CA SER A 394 -0.74 -10.86 -4.69
C SER A 394 -1.61 -10.08 -5.68
N ILE A 395 -1.28 -8.80 -5.95
CA ILE A 395 -2.07 -8.00 -6.89
C ILE A 395 -1.91 -8.48 -8.33
N THR A 396 -0.76 -9.04 -8.69
CA THR A 396 -0.51 -9.60 -10.02
C THR A 396 -1.56 -10.64 -10.38
N VAL A 397 -2.00 -11.50 -9.47
CA VAL A 397 -3.06 -12.49 -9.72
C VAL A 397 -4.37 -11.80 -10.14
N GLY A 398 -4.78 -10.74 -9.45
CA GLY A 398 -5.97 -9.95 -9.82
C GLY A 398 -5.83 -9.29 -11.19
N LEU A 399 -4.66 -8.72 -11.48
CA LEU A 399 -4.37 -8.08 -12.77
C LEU A 399 -4.29 -9.09 -13.92
N LEU A 400 -3.78 -10.30 -13.67
CA LEU A 400 -3.80 -11.39 -14.65
C LEU A 400 -5.24 -11.80 -14.97
N GLY A 401 -6.11 -11.88 -13.95
CA GLY A 401 -7.54 -12.12 -14.13
C GLY A 401 -8.21 -11.04 -14.99
N GLU A 402 -7.94 -9.76 -14.71
CA GLU A 402 -8.41 -8.63 -15.52
C GLU A 402 -7.96 -8.77 -16.99
N ILE A 403 -6.68 -9.06 -17.24
CA ILE A 403 -6.13 -9.21 -18.60
C ILE A 403 -6.78 -10.42 -19.32
N ALA A 404 -6.97 -11.54 -18.62
CA ALA A 404 -7.62 -12.72 -19.20
C ALA A 404 -9.07 -12.43 -19.61
N MET A 405 -9.82 -11.70 -18.77
CA MET A 405 -11.20 -11.28 -19.07
C MET A 405 -11.26 -10.29 -20.24
N LEU A 406 -10.36 -9.31 -20.29
CA LEU A 406 -10.28 -8.34 -21.40
C LEU A 406 -9.92 -8.99 -22.74
N THR A 407 -9.07 -10.01 -22.72
CA THR A 407 -8.66 -10.72 -23.94
C THR A 407 -9.60 -11.84 -24.34
N GLY A 408 -10.45 -12.33 -23.42
CA GLY A 408 -11.34 -13.46 -23.62
C GLY A 408 -10.62 -14.78 -23.91
N ARG A 409 -9.40 -14.95 -23.43
CA ARG A 409 -8.54 -16.11 -23.74
C ARG A 409 -7.93 -16.70 -22.47
N LYS A 410 -7.64 -18.01 -22.52
CA LYS A 410 -6.73 -18.65 -21.59
C LYS A 410 -5.30 -18.20 -21.90
N LEU A 411 -4.62 -17.63 -20.92
CA LEU A 411 -3.27 -17.09 -21.05
C LEU A 411 -2.28 -17.95 -20.27
N ARG A 412 -1.07 -18.13 -20.83
CA ARG A 412 0.06 -18.77 -20.14
C ARG A 412 0.98 -17.70 -19.59
N TRP A 413 1.18 -17.73 -18.29
CA TRP A 413 1.99 -16.76 -17.55
C TRP A 413 3.30 -17.39 -17.06
N ASN A 414 4.38 -16.65 -17.15
CA ASN A 414 5.64 -17.00 -16.52
C ASN A 414 5.86 -16.07 -15.30
N PRO A 415 5.75 -16.57 -14.06
CA PRO A 415 5.89 -15.74 -12.86
C PRO A 415 7.33 -15.27 -12.59
N GLU A 416 8.35 -15.86 -13.22
CA GLU A 416 9.76 -15.45 -13.07
C GLU A 416 10.07 -14.24 -13.96
N THR A 417 9.66 -14.31 -15.23
CA THR A 417 9.90 -13.23 -16.21
C THR A 417 8.80 -12.18 -16.22
N GLU A 418 7.68 -12.45 -15.57
CA GLU A 418 6.48 -11.62 -15.55
C GLU A 418 5.99 -11.26 -16.95
N THR A 419 5.87 -12.29 -17.79
CA THR A 419 5.39 -12.17 -19.17
C THR A 419 4.43 -13.30 -19.53
N PHE A 420 3.54 -13.02 -20.47
CA PHE A 420 2.74 -14.05 -21.10
C PHE A 420 3.54 -14.74 -22.20
N ALA A 421 3.58 -16.07 -22.15
CA ALA A 421 4.24 -16.85 -23.17
C ALA A 421 3.46 -16.77 -24.50
N ASP A 422 4.14 -16.46 -25.59
CA ASP A 422 3.61 -16.46 -26.95
C ASP A 422 2.36 -15.59 -27.17
N ASP A 423 2.13 -14.56 -26.31
CA ASP A 423 1.01 -13.62 -26.46
C ASP A 423 1.44 -12.16 -26.38
N PRO A 424 1.95 -11.58 -27.50
CA PRO A 424 2.34 -10.17 -27.53
C PRO A 424 1.18 -9.20 -27.25
N GLY A 425 -0.06 -9.59 -27.55
CA GLY A 425 -1.27 -8.80 -27.27
C GLY A 425 -1.50 -8.66 -25.77
N ALA A 426 -1.48 -9.76 -25.04
CA ALA A 426 -1.59 -9.74 -23.58
C ALA A 426 -0.40 -9.04 -22.92
N ASN A 427 0.83 -9.21 -23.45
CA ASN A 427 2.02 -8.52 -22.94
C ASN A 427 1.97 -6.98 -23.04
N ARG A 428 1.17 -6.41 -23.95
CA ARG A 428 0.93 -4.97 -24.01
C ARG A 428 0.11 -4.46 -22.83
N LEU A 429 -0.74 -5.32 -22.27
CA LEU A 429 -1.60 -4.98 -21.12
C LEU A 429 -0.88 -5.08 -19.75
N LEU A 430 0.38 -5.54 -19.73
CA LEU A 430 1.20 -5.55 -18.50
C LEU A 430 1.53 -4.14 -17.99
N GLY A 431 1.38 -3.14 -18.82
CA GLY A 431 1.58 -1.73 -18.50
C GLY A 431 0.62 -0.87 -19.31
N ARG A 432 0.71 0.43 -19.13
CA ARG A 432 -0.11 1.42 -19.82
C ARG A 432 0.74 2.62 -20.27
N SER A 433 0.26 3.34 -21.27
CA SER A 433 0.83 4.63 -21.63
C SER A 433 0.49 5.65 -20.55
N MET A 434 1.44 6.52 -20.25
CA MET A 434 1.24 7.60 -19.29
C MET A 434 1.11 8.94 -20.03
N ARG A 435 0.22 9.79 -19.57
CA ARG A 435 0.06 11.16 -20.07
C ARG A 435 1.30 11.99 -19.73
N SER A 436 1.85 12.69 -20.71
CA SER A 436 2.96 13.62 -20.47
C SER A 436 2.58 14.68 -19.40
N PRO A 437 3.51 15.06 -18.50
CA PRO A 437 4.94 14.70 -18.46
C PRO A 437 5.27 13.44 -17.63
N TRP A 438 4.28 12.65 -17.25
CA TRP A 438 4.45 11.54 -16.33
C TRP A 438 5.11 10.32 -16.98
N HIS A 439 6.06 9.71 -16.28
CA HIS A 439 6.75 8.47 -16.65
C HIS A 439 7.42 7.85 -15.40
N LEU A 440 7.62 6.55 -15.43
CA LEU A 440 8.33 5.78 -14.39
C LEU A 440 9.83 5.69 -14.69
#